data_d00dd618ca1c5ccf0f2be49c8a3d2709
#
_entry.id   d00dd618ca1c5ccf0f2be49c8a3d2709
#
_cell.length_a   1.000
_cell.length_b   1.000
_cell.length_c   1.000
_cell.angle_alpha   90.00
_cell.angle_beta   90.00
_cell.angle_gamma   90.00
#
_symmetry.space_group_name_H-M   'P 1'
#
loop_
_entity.id
_entity.type
_entity.pdbx_description
1 polymer ?
#
loop_
_entity_poly.entity_id
_entity_poly.type
_entity_poly.pdbx_seq_one_letter_code
_entity_poly.pdbx_strand_id
1 'polypeptide(L)'
;MSALLEATGLTRRYGHVTALDDVSVHLAAGERVAVVGESGSGKSTLARLLLALDTPDAGTVALDGRPVRPGSARSTRWFRRRVQTVPQDPGRSFNPRMRVGDAVAEPLACLRVHGDHSARVAELLVAVGLEPDAARRWPHEFSGGQRQRLAIARALAPRPDVLVADEPVSALDVVVRLQVVELLAQLSAAEGLALLVVSHDLGVVQHLCDRVLVLDAGRVVEQGPVGEVFGAPAHPVTARLLDAVPTLAAVVS
;
A
#
# COMPACT_ATOMS: atom_id res chain seq x y z
N MET A 1 7.84 -20.96 0.70
CA MET A 1 8.14 -19.91 -0.31
C MET A 1 9.05 -18.89 0.36
N SER A 2 10.09 -18.41 -0.32
CA SER A 2 10.97 -17.37 0.25
C SER A 2 10.26 -16.03 0.32
N ALA A 3 10.47 -15.27 1.39
CA ALA A 3 9.92 -13.92 1.52
C ALA A 3 10.58 -12.98 0.50
N LEU A 4 9.77 -12.18 -0.21
CA LEU A 4 10.24 -11.13 -1.11
C LEU A 4 10.62 -9.87 -0.30
N LEU A 5 9.71 -9.40 0.55
CA LEU A 5 9.95 -8.31 1.50
C LEU A 5 9.75 -8.85 2.91
N GLU A 6 10.74 -8.64 3.78
CA GLU A 6 10.75 -9.16 5.14
C GLU A 6 11.11 -8.05 6.12
N ALA A 7 10.41 -8.02 7.22
CA ALA A 7 10.74 -7.24 8.41
C ALA A 7 10.79 -8.18 9.61
N THR A 8 11.86 -8.08 10.39
CA THR A 8 12.10 -8.96 11.54
C THR A 8 12.38 -8.14 12.79
N GLY A 9 11.57 -8.33 13.83
CA GLY A 9 11.76 -7.75 15.17
C GLY A 9 11.76 -6.22 15.19
N LEU A 10 10.92 -5.58 14.34
CA LEU A 10 10.90 -4.12 14.24
C LEU A 10 10.42 -3.47 15.52
N THR A 11 11.26 -2.66 16.12
CA THR A 11 10.90 -1.78 17.23
C THR A 11 11.11 -0.33 16.81
N ARG A 12 10.14 0.55 17.12
CA ARG A 12 10.23 1.97 16.85
C ARG A 12 9.61 2.79 17.97
N ARG A 13 10.36 3.76 18.47
CA ARG A 13 9.95 4.66 19.54
C ARG A 13 10.02 6.12 19.11
N TYR A 14 9.04 6.90 19.51
CA TYR A 14 9.01 8.35 19.33
C TYR A 14 8.89 9.00 20.72
N GLY A 15 9.99 9.47 21.26
CA GLY A 15 10.05 9.95 22.63
C GLY A 15 9.65 8.84 23.63
N HIS A 16 8.55 9.04 24.34
CA HIS A 16 8.05 8.06 25.32
C HIS A 16 7.05 7.04 24.72
N VAL A 17 6.67 7.20 23.45
CA VAL A 17 5.69 6.32 22.80
C VAL A 17 6.41 5.24 22.03
N THR A 18 6.16 3.97 22.36
CA THR A 18 6.57 2.82 21.55
C THR A 18 5.52 2.60 20.47
N ALA A 19 5.83 2.98 19.23
CA ALA A 19 4.91 2.86 18.10
C ALA A 19 4.90 1.45 17.50
N LEU A 20 6.04 0.75 17.57
CA LEU A 20 6.16 -0.69 17.24
C LEU A 20 7.06 -1.36 18.27
N ASP A 21 6.70 -2.58 18.65
CA ASP A 21 7.40 -3.40 19.64
C ASP A 21 7.49 -4.84 19.16
N ASP A 22 8.68 -5.23 18.67
CA ASP A 22 9.01 -6.58 18.16
C ASP A 22 8.07 -7.08 17.03
N VAL A 23 7.79 -6.21 16.05
CA VAL A 23 6.90 -6.54 14.93
C VAL A 23 7.68 -7.22 13.82
N SER A 24 7.19 -8.41 13.41
CA SER A 24 7.71 -9.14 12.26
C SER A 24 6.61 -9.33 11.22
N VAL A 25 6.95 -9.10 9.94
CA VAL A 25 6.06 -9.31 8.80
C VAL A 25 6.87 -9.79 7.60
N HIS A 26 6.31 -10.71 6.84
CA HIS A 26 6.86 -11.16 5.57
C HIS A 26 5.80 -11.06 4.48
N LEU A 27 6.25 -10.82 3.26
CA LEU A 27 5.43 -10.73 2.07
C LEU A 27 6.11 -11.55 0.98
N ALA A 28 5.43 -12.59 0.49
CA ALA A 28 5.91 -13.40 -0.62
C ALA A 28 5.58 -12.72 -1.97
N ALA A 29 6.24 -13.17 -3.05
CA ALA A 29 5.93 -12.68 -4.40
C ALA A 29 4.46 -12.98 -4.76
N GLY A 30 3.74 -11.98 -5.24
CA GLY A 30 2.32 -12.08 -5.60
C GLY A 30 1.36 -12.21 -4.42
N GLU A 31 1.85 -12.24 -3.18
CA GLU A 31 1.00 -12.32 -1.99
C GLU A 31 0.34 -10.96 -1.69
N ARG A 32 -0.91 -10.97 -1.22
CA ARG A 32 -1.65 -9.77 -0.83
C ARG A 32 -1.92 -9.82 0.67
N VAL A 33 -1.22 -8.98 1.42
CA VAL A 33 -1.26 -8.96 2.89
C VAL A 33 -1.88 -7.65 3.37
N ALA A 34 -2.83 -7.74 4.29
CA ALA A 34 -3.37 -6.58 4.99
C ALA A 34 -2.72 -6.37 6.35
N VAL A 35 -2.59 -5.09 6.73
CA VAL A 35 -2.29 -4.66 8.10
C VAL A 35 -3.47 -3.85 8.60
N VAL A 36 -4.18 -4.38 9.59
CA VAL A 36 -5.37 -3.76 10.18
C VAL A 36 -5.16 -3.44 11.65
N GLY A 37 -5.99 -2.58 12.22
CA GLY A 37 -5.94 -2.21 13.63
C GLY A 37 -6.54 -0.83 13.86
N GLU A 38 -6.76 -0.46 15.10
CA GLU A 38 -7.30 0.85 15.49
C GLU A 38 -6.35 2.01 15.11
N SER A 39 -6.86 3.24 15.14
CA SER A 39 -6.03 4.43 14.95
C SER A 39 -4.95 4.48 16.04
N GLY A 40 -3.71 4.75 15.65
CA GLY A 40 -2.59 4.76 16.60
C GLY A 40 -1.96 3.38 16.90
N SER A 41 -2.44 2.28 16.33
CA SER A 41 -1.88 0.94 16.58
C SER A 41 -0.48 0.71 16.01
N GLY A 42 0.05 1.62 15.16
CA GLY A 42 1.40 1.53 14.59
C GLY A 42 1.46 1.23 13.09
N LYS A 43 0.32 1.05 12.40
CA LYS A 43 0.25 0.68 10.97
C LYS A 43 1.08 1.58 10.05
N SER A 44 0.90 2.90 10.14
CA SER A 44 1.64 3.85 9.30
C SER A 44 3.12 3.88 9.65
N THR A 45 3.50 3.61 10.91
CA THR A 45 4.90 3.45 11.31
C THR A 45 5.49 2.21 10.65
N LEU A 46 4.79 1.08 10.66
CA LEU A 46 5.21 -0.14 9.98
C LEU A 46 5.40 0.10 8.47
N ALA A 47 4.42 0.71 7.81
CA ALA A 47 4.52 1.06 6.39
C ALA A 47 5.74 1.94 6.09
N ARG A 48 6.02 2.96 6.92
CA ARG A 48 7.19 3.84 6.75
C ARG A 48 8.52 3.10 6.91
N LEU A 49 8.63 2.16 7.84
CA LEU A 49 9.83 1.33 8.00
C LEU A 49 10.02 0.39 6.82
N LEU A 50 8.95 -0.26 6.36
CA LEU A 50 8.96 -1.14 5.18
C LEU A 50 9.34 -0.39 3.90
N LEU A 51 9.00 0.89 3.79
CA LEU A 51 9.36 1.77 2.68
C LEU A 51 10.76 2.42 2.83
N ALA A 52 11.50 2.10 3.90
CA ALA A 52 12.77 2.74 4.24
C ALA A 52 12.67 4.29 4.30
N LEU A 53 11.54 4.81 4.76
CA LEU A 53 11.30 6.22 5.01
C LEU A 53 11.63 6.63 6.45
N ASP A 54 11.81 5.66 7.33
CA ASP A 54 12.23 5.84 8.72
C ASP A 54 13.20 4.71 9.12
N THR A 55 13.93 4.91 10.23
CA THR A 55 14.91 3.95 10.74
C THR A 55 14.34 3.25 11.96
N PRO A 56 14.30 1.91 12.03
CA PRO A 56 13.90 1.22 13.25
C PRO A 56 14.97 1.38 14.34
N ASP A 57 14.54 1.38 15.60
CA ASP A 57 15.44 1.38 16.76
C ASP A 57 16.02 -0.02 16.99
N ALA A 58 15.27 -1.07 16.64
CA ALA A 58 15.73 -2.46 16.58
C ALA A 58 15.04 -3.21 15.44
N GLY A 59 15.60 -4.36 15.06
CA GLY A 59 15.11 -5.16 13.95
C GLY A 59 15.67 -4.75 12.59
N THR A 60 15.24 -5.43 11.54
CA THR A 60 15.75 -5.24 10.18
C THR A 60 14.65 -5.34 9.14
N VAL A 61 14.85 -4.66 8.01
CA VAL A 61 14.05 -4.85 6.79
C VAL A 61 14.97 -5.40 5.70
N ALA A 62 14.51 -6.37 4.94
CA ALA A 62 15.23 -6.94 3.80
C ALA A 62 14.30 -7.12 2.59
N LEU A 63 14.86 -6.96 1.38
CA LEU A 63 14.21 -7.29 0.10
C LEU A 63 15.06 -8.35 -0.59
N ASP A 64 14.48 -9.53 -0.88
CA ASP A 64 15.21 -10.72 -1.36
C ASP A 64 16.46 -11.03 -0.51
N GLY A 65 16.32 -11.01 0.80
CA GLY A 65 17.43 -11.24 1.73
C GLY A 65 18.48 -10.12 1.80
N ARG A 66 18.38 -9.10 0.95
CA ARG A 66 19.28 -7.94 0.97
C ARG A 66 18.78 -6.91 1.98
N PRO A 67 19.58 -6.54 3.00
CA PRO A 67 19.20 -5.55 3.99
C PRO A 67 18.89 -4.18 3.36
N VAL A 68 17.79 -3.57 3.82
CA VAL A 68 17.32 -2.24 3.42
C VAL A 68 17.52 -1.29 4.59
N ARG A 69 18.11 -0.13 4.31
CA ARG A 69 18.26 0.95 5.30
C ARG A 69 17.90 2.28 4.66
N PRO A 70 17.27 3.19 5.39
CA PRO A 70 17.10 4.58 4.95
C PRO A 70 18.43 5.19 4.52
N GLY A 71 18.39 6.02 3.48
CA GLY A 71 19.61 6.61 2.96
C GLY A 71 19.37 7.58 1.80
N SER A 72 20.45 7.99 1.16
CA SER A 72 20.38 8.88 0.00
C SER A 72 19.57 8.28 -1.15
N ALA A 73 19.05 9.14 -2.04
CA ALA A 73 18.35 8.68 -3.25
C ALA A 73 19.20 7.72 -4.11
N ARG A 74 20.53 7.85 -4.08
CA ARG A 74 21.45 6.97 -4.81
C ARG A 74 21.54 5.58 -4.16
N SER A 75 21.70 5.53 -2.82
CA SER A 75 21.87 4.26 -2.10
C SER A 75 20.60 3.42 -2.05
N THR A 76 19.41 4.06 -2.04
CA THR A 76 18.11 3.38 -1.96
C THR A 76 17.43 3.18 -3.32
N ARG A 77 18.03 3.64 -4.43
CA ARG A 77 17.42 3.57 -5.77
C ARG A 77 17.04 2.15 -6.17
N TRP A 78 17.91 1.17 -5.93
CA TRP A 78 17.68 -0.24 -6.23
C TRP A 78 16.42 -0.77 -5.53
N PHE A 79 16.22 -0.38 -4.25
CA PHE A 79 15.06 -0.74 -3.45
C PHE A 79 13.81 -0.01 -3.94
N ARG A 80 13.88 1.31 -4.12
CA ARG A 80 12.76 2.14 -4.58
C ARG A 80 12.28 1.81 -6.00
N ARG A 81 13.09 1.15 -6.82
CA ARG A 81 12.63 0.62 -8.11
C ARG A 81 11.69 -0.56 -7.94
N ARG A 82 11.90 -1.36 -6.90
CA ARG A 82 11.20 -2.61 -6.64
C ARG A 82 10.07 -2.47 -5.63
N VAL A 83 10.12 -1.48 -4.76
CA VAL A 83 9.11 -1.21 -3.73
C VAL A 83 8.58 0.20 -3.92
N GLN A 84 7.29 0.30 -4.21
CA GLN A 84 6.59 1.57 -4.43
C GLN A 84 5.43 1.73 -3.45
N THR A 85 4.86 2.94 -3.38
CA THR A 85 3.75 3.21 -2.49
C THR A 85 2.63 3.99 -3.19
N VAL A 86 1.39 3.66 -2.82
CA VAL A 86 0.20 4.48 -3.09
C VAL A 86 -0.15 5.19 -1.78
N PRO A 87 -0.07 6.51 -1.72
CA PRO A 87 -0.33 7.28 -0.51
C PRO A 87 -1.83 7.39 -0.21
N GLN A 88 -2.16 7.65 1.05
CA GLN A 88 -3.52 7.85 1.54
C GLN A 88 -4.24 9.03 0.85
N ASP A 89 -3.55 10.14 0.62
CA ASP A 89 -4.10 11.33 -0.05
C ASP A 89 -3.38 11.57 -1.39
N PRO A 90 -3.93 11.04 -2.49
CA PRO A 90 -3.36 11.24 -3.81
C PRO A 90 -3.41 12.71 -4.24
N GLY A 91 -4.40 13.48 -3.76
CA GLY A 91 -4.55 14.88 -4.11
C GLY A 91 -3.35 15.74 -3.70
N ARG A 92 -2.79 15.45 -2.52
CA ARG A 92 -1.57 16.12 -2.01
C ARG A 92 -0.28 15.57 -2.60
N SER A 93 -0.33 14.39 -3.23
CA SER A 93 0.87 13.73 -3.74
C SER A 93 1.27 14.18 -5.14
N PHE A 94 0.39 14.88 -5.86
CA PHE A 94 0.67 15.45 -7.17
C PHE A 94 1.06 16.91 -7.08
N ASN A 95 2.14 17.28 -7.78
CA ASN A 95 2.48 18.68 -7.98
C ASN A 95 1.42 19.33 -8.90
N PRO A 96 0.66 20.35 -8.43
CA PRO A 96 -0.40 20.95 -9.24
C PRO A 96 0.12 21.72 -10.47
N ARG A 97 1.44 21.95 -10.53
CA ARG A 97 2.11 22.63 -11.65
C ARG A 97 2.73 21.67 -12.66
N MET A 98 2.51 20.37 -12.51
CA MET A 98 2.94 19.33 -13.47
C MET A 98 1.73 18.76 -14.19
N ARG A 99 1.88 18.43 -15.48
CA ARG A 99 0.88 17.64 -16.19
C ARG A 99 0.88 16.19 -15.67
N VAL A 100 -0.24 15.54 -15.78
CA VAL A 100 -0.41 14.16 -15.32
C VAL A 100 0.61 13.21 -15.93
N GLY A 101 0.88 13.34 -17.24
CA GLY A 101 1.90 12.51 -17.91
C GLY A 101 3.28 12.64 -17.26
N ASP A 102 3.70 13.87 -16.97
CA ASP A 102 4.99 14.14 -16.31
C ASP A 102 5.01 13.59 -14.88
N ALA A 103 3.91 13.76 -14.16
CA ALA A 103 3.79 13.28 -12.78
C ALA A 103 3.79 11.74 -12.68
N VAL A 104 3.18 11.04 -13.64
CA VAL A 104 3.22 9.57 -13.74
C VAL A 104 4.61 9.09 -14.19
N ALA A 105 5.30 9.84 -15.07
CA ALA A 105 6.65 9.54 -15.53
C ALA A 105 7.76 9.86 -14.50
N GLU A 106 7.48 10.70 -13.50
CA GLU A 106 8.48 11.19 -12.52
C GLU A 106 9.30 10.05 -11.87
N PRO A 107 8.71 8.92 -11.40
CA PRO A 107 9.49 7.81 -10.86
C PRO A 107 10.45 7.19 -11.88
N LEU A 108 10.09 7.14 -13.16
CA LEU A 108 10.95 6.60 -14.20
C LEU A 108 12.24 7.43 -14.34
N ALA A 109 12.10 8.75 -14.36
CA ALA A 109 13.24 9.67 -14.43
C ALA A 109 14.07 9.63 -13.13
N CYS A 110 13.45 9.77 -11.96
CA CYS A 110 14.14 9.81 -10.67
C CYS A 110 14.88 8.51 -10.35
N LEU A 111 14.30 7.38 -10.73
CA LEU A 111 14.87 6.05 -10.51
C LEU A 111 15.79 5.62 -11.67
N ARG A 112 15.94 6.42 -12.73
CA ARG A 112 16.74 6.13 -13.92
C ARG A 112 16.32 4.83 -14.59
N VAL A 113 15.03 4.64 -14.77
CA VAL A 113 14.48 3.52 -15.56
C VAL A 113 14.66 3.85 -17.02
N HIS A 114 15.30 2.96 -17.79
CA HIS A 114 15.49 3.15 -19.23
C HIS A 114 14.25 2.74 -20.02
N GLY A 115 14.04 3.33 -21.18
CA GLY A 115 12.94 3.02 -22.09
C GLY A 115 12.15 4.26 -22.51
N ASP A 116 11.10 4.02 -23.29
CA ASP A 116 10.16 5.08 -23.69
C ASP A 116 9.16 5.36 -22.56
N HIS A 117 9.42 6.44 -21.83
CA HIS A 117 8.58 6.86 -20.72
C HIS A 117 7.19 7.29 -21.19
N SER A 118 7.07 7.87 -22.39
CA SER A 118 5.77 8.31 -22.94
C SER A 118 4.88 7.12 -23.26
N ALA A 119 5.43 6.10 -23.91
CA ALA A 119 4.72 4.85 -24.18
C ALA A 119 4.29 4.15 -22.89
N ARG A 120 5.19 4.09 -21.88
CA ARG A 120 4.85 3.51 -20.56
C ARG A 120 3.76 4.27 -19.84
N VAL A 121 3.74 5.59 -19.90
CA VAL A 121 2.66 6.42 -19.31
C VAL A 121 1.33 6.14 -20.00
N ALA A 122 1.30 6.07 -21.34
CA ALA A 122 0.07 5.78 -22.09
C ALA A 122 -0.48 4.39 -21.74
N GLU A 123 0.40 3.37 -21.67
CA GLU A 123 0.04 2.02 -21.22
C GLU A 123 -0.61 2.02 -19.83
N LEU A 124 0.02 2.74 -18.88
CA LEU A 124 -0.45 2.80 -17.49
C LEU A 124 -1.78 3.54 -17.35
N LEU A 125 -1.98 4.62 -18.10
CA LEU A 125 -3.26 5.34 -18.09
C LEU A 125 -4.40 4.43 -18.54
N VAL A 126 -4.20 3.65 -19.61
CA VAL A 126 -5.17 2.66 -20.06
C VAL A 126 -5.38 1.57 -19.01
N ALA A 127 -4.30 1.05 -18.41
CA ALA A 127 -4.37 0.00 -17.38
C ALA A 127 -5.18 0.44 -16.15
N VAL A 128 -5.17 1.74 -15.80
CA VAL A 128 -6.00 2.27 -14.71
C VAL A 128 -7.37 2.81 -15.15
N GLY A 129 -7.78 2.54 -16.41
CA GLY A 129 -9.07 2.92 -16.96
C GLY A 129 -9.20 4.42 -17.24
N LEU A 130 -8.12 5.05 -17.67
CA LEU A 130 -8.09 6.44 -18.13
C LEU A 130 -7.65 6.51 -19.59
N GLU A 131 -8.15 7.53 -20.31
CA GLU A 131 -7.75 7.74 -21.70
C GLU A 131 -6.29 8.23 -21.80
N PRO A 132 -5.53 7.84 -22.85
CA PRO A 132 -4.14 8.27 -23.01
C PRO A 132 -3.94 9.79 -23.06
N ASP A 133 -4.94 10.55 -23.56
CA ASP A 133 -4.92 12.01 -23.61
C ASP A 133 -4.97 12.68 -22.24
N ALA A 134 -5.40 11.94 -21.19
CA ALA A 134 -5.31 12.36 -19.79
C ALA A 134 -3.89 12.81 -19.39
N ALA A 135 -2.85 12.30 -20.06
CA ALA A 135 -1.47 12.72 -19.85
C ALA A 135 -1.23 14.22 -20.01
N ARG A 136 -2.04 14.89 -20.86
CA ARG A 136 -1.92 16.34 -21.16
C ARG A 136 -2.65 17.25 -20.19
N ARG A 137 -3.48 16.67 -19.31
CA ARG A 137 -4.32 17.38 -18.36
C ARG A 137 -3.59 17.63 -17.04
N TRP A 138 -4.17 18.49 -16.22
CA TRP A 138 -3.63 18.84 -14.90
C TRP A 138 -4.30 18.03 -13.80
N PRO A 139 -3.64 17.75 -12.66
CA PRO A 139 -4.22 16.94 -11.58
C PRO A 139 -5.55 17.47 -11.02
N HIS A 140 -5.76 18.78 -11.01
CA HIS A 140 -6.98 19.41 -10.51
C HIS A 140 -8.22 19.19 -11.41
N GLU A 141 -8.03 18.77 -12.66
CA GLU A 141 -9.10 18.45 -13.60
C GLU A 141 -9.68 17.04 -13.41
N PHE A 142 -9.18 16.28 -12.44
CA PHE A 142 -9.60 14.91 -12.16
C PHE A 142 -10.38 14.80 -10.85
N SER A 143 -11.37 13.89 -10.80
CA SER A 143 -12.07 13.52 -9.58
C SER A 143 -11.14 12.86 -8.56
N GLY A 144 -11.59 12.70 -7.31
CA GLY A 144 -10.83 12.00 -6.27
C GLY A 144 -10.44 10.57 -6.68
N GLY A 145 -11.38 9.80 -7.21
CA GLY A 145 -11.14 8.45 -7.68
C GLY A 145 -10.21 8.38 -8.90
N GLN A 146 -10.32 9.33 -9.83
CA GLN A 146 -9.40 9.43 -10.95
C GLN A 146 -7.98 9.78 -10.48
N ARG A 147 -7.83 10.68 -9.50
CA ARG A 147 -6.51 10.97 -8.90
C ARG A 147 -5.93 9.77 -8.18
N GLN A 148 -6.77 8.94 -7.55
CA GLN A 148 -6.32 7.68 -6.95
C GLN A 148 -5.79 6.72 -8.02
N ARG A 149 -6.50 6.55 -9.14
CA ARG A 149 -6.05 5.74 -10.27
C ARG A 149 -4.73 6.26 -10.86
N LEU A 150 -4.57 7.57 -10.95
CA LEU A 150 -3.31 8.20 -11.37
C LEU A 150 -2.16 7.93 -10.39
N ALA A 151 -2.43 7.93 -9.08
CA ALA A 151 -1.42 7.58 -8.07
C ALA A 151 -0.99 6.11 -8.17
N ILE A 152 -1.93 5.21 -8.47
CA ILE A 152 -1.64 3.80 -8.76
C ILE A 152 -0.78 3.70 -10.03
N ALA A 153 -1.15 4.38 -11.12
CA ALA A 153 -0.37 4.39 -12.36
C ALA A 153 1.07 4.87 -12.12
N ARG A 154 1.24 5.96 -11.36
CA ARG A 154 2.55 6.49 -10.98
C ARG A 154 3.38 5.47 -10.19
N ALA A 155 2.77 4.79 -9.22
CA ALA A 155 3.44 3.78 -8.41
C ALA A 155 3.87 2.56 -9.26
N LEU A 156 3.08 2.18 -10.25
CA LEU A 156 3.38 1.07 -11.16
C LEU A 156 4.37 1.42 -12.28
N ALA A 157 4.69 2.71 -12.46
CA ALA A 157 5.56 3.15 -13.56
C ALA A 157 6.92 2.41 -13.60
N PRO A 158 7.66 2.25 -12.50
CA PRO A 158 8.95 1.56 -12.52
C PRO A 158 8.86 0.02 -12.59
N ARG A 159 7.65 -0.57 -12.68
CA ARG A 159 7.38 -2.01 -12.59
C ARG A 159 7.90 -2.59 -11.27
N PRO A 160 7.32 -2.19 -10.15
CA PRO A 160 7.74 -2.67 -8.84
C PRO A 160 7.35 -4.14 -8.64
N ASP A 161 8.07 -4.82 -7.74
CA ASP A 161 7.71 -6.16 -7.26
C ASP A 161 6.75 -6.08 -6.06
N VAL A 162 6.79 -4.97 -5.32
CA VAL A 162 5.99 -4.74 -4.10
C VAL A 162 5.32 -3.37 -4.17
N LEU A 163 4.03 -3.33 -3.86
CA LEU A 163 3.25 -2.12 -3.68
C LEU A 163 2.74 -2.02 -2.24
N VAL A 164 3.09 -0.96 -1.55
CA VAL A 164 2.56 -0.63 -0.22
C VAL A 164 1.45 0.41 -0.41
N ALA A 165 0.22 0.03 -0.16
CA ALA A 165 -0.95 0.90 -0.27
C ALA A 165 -1.42 1.32 1.13
N ASP A 166 -1.20 2.57 1.49
CA ASP A 166 -1.60 3.13 2.79
C ASP A 166 -2.97 3.79 2.63
N GLU A 167 -4.00 3.14 3.17
CA GLU A 167 -5.40 3.59 3.13
C GLU A 167 -5.88 3.98 1.71
N PRO A 168 -5.68 3.13 0.69
CA PRO A 168 -5.76 3.54 -0.71
C PRO A 168 -7.17 3.97 -1.18
N VAL A 169 -8.20 3.79 -0.34
CA VAL A 169 -9.60 4.08 -0.72
C VAL A 169 -10.39 4.84 0.36
N SER A 170 -9.75 5.27 1.45
CA SER A 170 -10.42 5.86 2.61
C SER A 170 -11.18 7.15 2.31
N ALA A 171 -10.74 7.93 1.33
CA ALA A 171 -11.34 9.22 0.94
C ALA A 171 -12.34 9.11 -0.24
N LEU A 172 -12.71 7.88 -0.66
CA LEU A 172 -13.56 7.63 -1.82
C LEU A 172 -14.97 7.22 -1.40
N ASP A 173 -15.95 7.59 -2.21
CA ASP A 173 -17.30 7.05 -2.09
C ASP A 173 -17.34 5.53 -2.37
N VAL A 174 -18.41 4.88 -1.93
CA VAL A 174 -18.51 3.41 -1.94
C VAL A 174 -18.34 2.81 -3.34
N VAL A 175 -18.92 3.43 -4.37
CA VAL A 175 -18.86 2.90 -5.75
C VAL A 175 -17.45 3.01 -6.32
N VAL A 176 -16.84 4.18 -6.17
CA VAL A 176 -15.47 4.43 -6.63
C VAL A 176 -14.45 3.59 -5.84
N ARG A 177 -14.70 3.37 -4.54
CA ARG A 177 -13.90 2.49 -3.68
C ARG A 177 -13.83 1.07 -4.25
N LEU A 178 -14.97 0.47 -4.54
CA LEU A 178 -15.04 -0.88 -5.12
C LEU A 178 -14.29 -0.97 -6.46
N GLN A 179 -14.43 0.04 -7.31
CA GLN A 179 -13.71 0.09 -8.59
C GLN A 179 -12.18 0.16 -8.42
N VAL A 180 -11.68 0.89 -7.42
CA VAL A 180 -10.24 0.98 -7.14
C VAL A 180 -9.71 -0.30 -6.52
N VAL A 181 -10.48 -0.95 -5.65
CA VAL A 181 -10.13 -2.25 -5.04
C VAL A 181 -10.03 -3.33 -6.13
N GLU A 182 -11.01 -3.40 -7.02
CA GLU A 182 -11.02 -4.33 -8.15
C GLU A 182 -9.83 -4.09 -9.09
N LEU A 183 -9.53 -2.82 -9.39
CA LEU A 183 -8.37 -2.45 -10.18
C LEU A 183 -7.05 -2.93 -9.54
N LEU A 184 -6.87 -2.74 -8.22
CA LEU A 184 -5.68 -3.21 -7.51
C LEU A 184 -5.58 -4.74 -7.54
N ALA A 185 -6.70 -5.46 -7.38
CA ALA A 185 -6.74 -6.91 -7.46
C ALA A 185 -6.31 -7.41 -8.85
N GLN A 186 -6.86 -6.81 -9.91
CA GLN A 186 -6.54 -7.17 -11.30
C GLN A 186 -5.08 -6.90 -11.63
N LEU A 187 -4.55 -5.72 -11.27
CA LEU A 187 -3.15 -5.35 -11.53
C LEU A 187 -2.18 -6.22 -10.73
N SER A 188 -2.49 -6.54 -9.47
CA SER A 188 -1.69 -7.45 -8.66
C SER A 188 -1.62 -8.84 -9.29
N ALA A 189 -2.73 -9.38 -9.73
CA ALA A 189 -2.78 -10.70 -10.37
C ALA A 189 -2.07 -10.72 -11.73
N ALA A 190 -2.27 -9.68 -12.56
CA ALA A 190 -1.71 -9.63 -13.92
C ALA A 190 -0.18 -9.45 -13.93
N GLU A 191 0.37 -8.67 -12.99
CA GLU A 191 1.81 -8.36 -12.94
C GLU A 191 2.57 -9.22 -11.91
N GLY A 192 1.89 -10.12 -11.16
CA GLY A 192 2.49 -10.90 -10.07
C GLY A 192 2.98 -10.01 -8.92
N LEU A 193 2.34 -8.85 -8.75
CA LEU A 193 2.70 -7.80 -7.82
C LEU A 193 2.33 -8.21 -6.39
N ALA A 194 3.30 -8.22 -5.48
CA ALA A 194 3.02 -8.38 -4.06
C ALA A 194 2.43 -7.08 -3.49
N LEU A 195 1.35 -7.19 -2.70
CA LEU A 195 0.60 -6.05 -2.20
C LEU A 195 0.55 -6.07 -0.67
N LEU A 196 1.00 -4.99 -0.04
CA LEU A 196 0.76 -4.73 1.39
C LEU A 196 -0.26 -3.60 1.50
N VAL A 197 -1.42 -3.89 2.08
CA VAL A 197 -2.51 -2.91 2.27
C VAL A 197 -2.62 -2.54 3.73
N VAL A 198 -2.43 -1.28 4.06
CA VAL A 198 -2.80 -0.73 5.36
C VAL A 198 -4.23 -0.23 5.25
N SER A 199 -5.14 -0.76 6.06
CA SER A 199 -6.54 -0.33 6.02
C SER A 199 -7.22 -0.52 7.38
N HIS A 200 -8.21 0.33 7.65
CA HIS A 200 -9.20 0.12 8.71
C HIS A 200 -10.53 -0.41 8.17
N ASP A 201 -10.68 -0.49 6.84
CA ASP A 201 -11.87 -1.02 6.16
C ASP A 201 -11.71 -2.52 5.93
N LEU A 202 -12.35 -3.33 6.79
CA LEU A 202 -12.26 -4.79 6.73
C LEU A 202 -12.94 -5.38 5.49
N GLY A 203 -13.92 -4.69 4.91
CA GLY A 203 -14.54 -5.10 3.65
C GLY A 203 -13.53 -5.05 2.49
N VAL A 204 -12.71 -4.01 2.43
CA VAL A 204 -11.59 -3.91 1.47
C VAL A 204 -10.60 -5.05 1.68
N VAL A 205 -10.27 -5.36 2.93
CA VAL A 205 -9.32 -6.44 3.27
C VAL A 205 -9.86 -7.79 2.84
N GLN A 206 -11.13 -8.10 3.13
CA GLN A 206 -11.78 -9.37 2.72
C GLN A 206 -11.78 -9.57 1.21
N HIS A 207 -11.93 -8.49 0.44
CA HIS A 207 -12.03 -8.57 -1.01
C HIS A 207 -10.65 -8.61 -1.70
N LEU A 208 -9.65 -7.95 -1.11
CA LEU A 208 -8.36 -7.70 -1.78
C LEU A 208 -7.23 -8.60 -1.27
N CYS A 209 -7.25 -9.03 0.00
CA CYS A 209 -6.09 -9.63 0.64
C CYS A 209 -6.28 -11.12 0.96
N ASP A 210 -5.19 -11.87 0.90
CA ASP A 210 -5.16 -13.29 1.19
C ASP A 210 -4.88 -13.55 2.69
N ARG A 211 -4.06 -12.71 3.31
CA ARG A 211 -3.64 -12.79 4.71
C ARG A 211 -3.76 -11.44 5.41
N VAL A 212 -4.01 -11.46 6.70
CA VAL A 212 -4.13 -10.28 7.53
C VAL A 212 -3.20 -10.36 8.75
N LEU A 213 -2.65 -9.21 9.13
CA LEU A 213 -2.00 -8.95 10.41
C LEU A 213 -2.85 -7.92 11.18
N VAL A 214 -3.26 -8.29 12.38
CA VAL A 214 -3.96 -7.38 13.29
C VAL A 214 -2.93 -6.75 14.23
N LEU A 215 -2.82 -5.43 14.16
CA LEU A 215 -1.87 -4.64 14.94
C LEU A 215 -2.62 -3.90 16.06
N ASP A 216 -2.18 -4.09 17.30
CA ASP A 216 -2.67 -3.37 18.45
C ASP A 216 -1.51 -2.91 19.35
N ALA A 217 -1.56 -1.65 19.80
CA ALA A 217 -0.55 -1.05 20.67
C ALA A 217 0.92 -1.34 20.23
N GLY A 218 1.17 -1.33 18.92
CA GLY A 218 2.48 -1.56 18.35
C GLY A 218 2.91 -3.03 18.23
N ARG A 219 2.02 -3.99 18.50
CA ARG A 219 2.30 -5.43 18.41
C ARG A 219 1.36 -6.14 17.45
N VAL A 220 1.83 -7.20 16.80
CA VAL A 220 0.95 -8.12 16.06
C VAL A 220 0.27 -9.02 17.07
N VAL A 221 -1.06 -8.90 17.21
CA VAL A 221 -1.85 -9.66 18.18
C VAL A 221 -2.52 -10.88 17.56
N GLU A 222 -2.76 -10.84 16.24
CA GLU A 222 -3.31 -11.96 15.48
C GLU A 222 -2.87 -11.87 14.02
N GLN A 223 -2.64 -13.01 13.36
CA GLN A 223 -2.34 -13.09 11.94
C GLN A 223 -2.74 -14.43 11.35
N GLY A 224 -3.12 -14.43 10.08
CA GLY A 224 -3.49 -15.65 9.36
C GLY A 224 -4.22 -15.34 8.05
N PRO A 225 -4.74 -16.37 7.36
CA PRO A 225 -5.64 -16.20 6.23
C PRO A 225 -6.84 -15.34 6.62
N VAL A 226 -7.23 -14.40 5.73
CA VAL A 226 -8.33 -13.45 6.03
C VAL A 226 -9.61 -14.17 6.43
N GLY A 227 -9.97 -15.25 5.70
CA GLY A 227 -11.18 -16.01 5.97
C GLY A 227 -11.19 -16.68 7.36
N GLU A 228 -10.04 -17.14 7.85
CA GLU A 228 -9.90 -17.77 9.17
C GLU A 228 -9.95 -16.73 10.29
N VAL A 229 -9.10 -15.69 10.20
CA VAL A 229 -9.01 -14.62 11.22
C VAL A 229 -10.33 -13.87 11.38
N PHE A 230 -11.04 -13.59 10.27
CA PHE A 230 -12.30 -12.86 10.32
C PHE A 230 -13.50 -13.77 10.59
N GLY A 231 -13.41 -15.06 10.22
CA GLY A 231 -14.48 -16.04 10.48
C GLY A 231 -14.52 -16.55 11.92
N ALA A 232 -13.35 -16.63 12.58
CA ALA A 232 -13.20 -17.11 13.96
C ALA A 232 -12.08 -16.35 14.69
N PRO A 233 -12.30 -15.05 15.03
CA PRO A 233 -11.27 -14.22 15.65
C PRO A 233 -10.85 -14.79 17.00
N ALA A 234 -9.56 -15.05 17.18
CA ALA A 234 -9.01 -15.57 18.43
C ALA A 234 -8.68 -14.44 19.43
N HIS A 235 -8.36 -13.23 18.92
CA HIS A 235 -7.99 -12.11 19.78
C HIS A 235 -9.16 -11.12 19.97
N PRO A 236 -9.40 -10.61 21.22
CA PRO A 236 -10.50 -9.68 21.48
C PRO A 236 -10.47 -8.39 20.64
N VAL A 237 -9.29 -7.91 20.26
CA VAL A 237 -9.13 -6.73 19.39
C VAL A 237 -9.71 -7.03 18.01
N THR A 238 -9.43 -8.20 17.45
CA THR A 238 -9.96 -8.62 16.14
C THR A 238 -11.48 -8.69 16.17
N ALA A 239 -12.06 -9.30 17.24
CA ALA A 239 -13.50 -9.36 17.41
C ALA A 239 -14.12 -7.95 17.47
N ARG A 240 -13.55 -7.03 18.26
CA ARG A 240 -14.03 -5.63 18.31
C ARG A 240 -13.95 -4.91 16.98
N LEU A 241 -12.87 -5.13 16.19
CA LEU A 241 -12.75 -4.53 14.86
C LEU A 241 -13.84 -5.04 13.91
N LEU A 242 -14.19 -6.31 13.98
CA LEU A 242 -15.26 -6.93 13.19
C LEU A 242 -16.64 -6.43 13.60
N ASP A 243 -16.90 -6.33 14.91
CA ASP A 243 -18.17 -5.83 15.46
C ASP A 243 -18.43 -4.35 15.10
N ALA A 244 -17.36 -3.58 14.89
CA ALA A 244 -17.45 -2.17 14.49
C ALA A 244 -17.80 -1.98 12.99
N VAL A 245 -17.76 -3.04 12.17
CA VAL A 245 -18.17 -2.98 10.76
C VAL A 245 -19.70 -3.00 10.69
N PRO A 246 -20.35 -1.97 10.11
CA PRO A 246 -21.81 -1.99 9.94
C PRO A 246 -22.20 -3.16 9.02
N THR A 247 -22.85 -4.15 9.58
CA THR A 247 -23.47 -5.22 8.78
C THR A 247 -24.64 -4.63 8.01
N LEU A 248 -24.69 -4.81 6.71
CA LEU A 248 -25.81 -4.39 5.82
C LEU A 248 -27.17 -5.01 6.24
N ALA A 249 -27.21 -5.93 7.20
CA ALA A 249 -28.41 -6.52 7.76
C ALA A 249 -29.28 -5.56 8.61
N ALA A 250 -28.76 -4.40 9.02
CA ALA A 250 -29.48 -3.44 9.87
C ALA A 250 -30.24 -2.32 9.11
N VAL A 251 -30.24 -2.34 7.78
CA VAL A 251 -30.85 -1.26 6.95
C VAL A 251 -32.17 -1.70 6.30
N VAL A 252 -32.65 -2.94 6.53
CA VAL A 252 -33.92 -3.46 5.98
C VAL A 252 -34.82 -3.92 7.12
N SER A 253 -35.03 -3.06 8.09
CA SER A 253 -36.09 -3.21 9.11
C SER A 253 -36.90 -1.92 9.20
#